data_a45a353f06ac96910d441ab6d1339917
#
_entry.id   a45a353f06ac96910d441ab6d1339917
#
_cell.length_a   1.000
_cell.length_b   1.000
_cell.length_c   1.000
_cell.angle_alpha   90.00
_cell.angle_beta   90.00
_cell.angle_gamma   90.00
#
_symmetry.space_group_name_H-M   'P 1'
#
loop_
_entity.id
_entity.type
_entity.pdbx_description
1 polymer ?
#
loop_
_entity_poly.entity_id
_entity_poly.type
_entity_poly.pdbx_seq_one_letter_code
_entity_poly.pdbx_strand_id
1 'polypeptide(L)'
;MRILHLIYSLNVGGAERMVITLANYQVQSNQVGLCIINNLYSQKLLNELDSRIQVFRINRKKASRNILDVFQLNRYVFKFHPDILHIHDSDAILYIPIRSFYHTILTIHAMDLPLKGYKLYNQTVAISKAVADNTENRGLCRPEVIYNGISTSAIQRTKKNIPNAEQNFRIVQVGRLEHGIKGQHLILKALHRLSSSHISVDFIGDGSSYNYLKEVTRQLKLEKQVNFLGNRDIEWIYHHLCDYHLLVQPSISEGFGLTIAEGMAAGVPVLVSDLPAPLEIIDKGKQGYYFRHNDVDDLCRMLRYIIKHYEEALQLSDKAQTFVTVNFDSKLIAQQYINLYNEYIYKTHTK
;
A
#
# COMPACT_ATOMS: atom_id res chain seq x y z
N MET A 1 -23.62 -9.45 -8.45
CA MET A 1 -23.55 -7.98 -8.55
C MET A 1 -22.71 -7.55 -9.75
N ARG A 2 -22.93 -6.33 -10.23
CA ARG A 2 -22.09 -5.66 -11.24
C ARG A 2 -21.33 -4.55 -10.55
N ILE A 3 -20.02 -4.69 -10.46
CA ILE A 3 -19.12 -3.79 -9.72
C ILE A 3 -18.23 -3.08 -10.74
N LEU A 4 -18.28 -1.74 -10.77
CA LEU A 4 -17.39 -0.95 -11.61
C LEU A 4 -16.41 -0.17 -10.73
N HIS A 5 -15.14 -0.53 -10.79
CA HIS A 5 -14.06 0.26 -10.21
C HIS A 5 -13.69 1.43 -11.10
N LEU A 6 -13.48 2.60 -10.51
CA LEU A 6 -13.09 3.82 -11.20
C LEU A 6 -11.82 4.39 -10.56
N ILE A 7 -10.78 4.54 -11.38
CA ILE A 7 -9.48 5.08 -10.93
C ILE A 7 -8.92 6.06 -11.98
N TYR A 8 -8.21 7.10 -11.55
CA TYR A 8 -7.60 8.02 -12.49
C TYR A 8 -6.46 7.39 -13.28
N SER A 9 -5.58 6.69 -12.61
CA SER A 9 -4.37 6.13 -13.22
C SER A 9 -4.10 4.74 -12.68
N LEU A 10 -3.44 3.89 -13.47
CA LEU A 10 -3.06 2.55 -13.06
C LEU A 10 -1.54 2.37 -13.19
N ASN A 11 -0.79 3.19 -12.44
CA ASN A 11 0.67 3.10 -12.34
C ASN A 11 1.10 2.20 -11.18
N VAL A 12 2.41 2.06 -10.96
CA VAL A 12 2.93 1.29 -9.82
C VAL A 12 2.73 2.08 -8.52
N GLY A 13 1.84 1.60 -7.66
CA GLY A 13 1.53 2.19 -6.37
C GLY A 13 0.64 1.29 -5.51
N GLY A 14 0.49 1.62 -4.23
CA GLY A 14 -0.30 0.82 -3.28
C GLY A 14 -1.80 0.83 -3.57
N ALA A 15 -2.35 1.97 -4.00
CA ALA A 15 -3.76 2.10 -4.35
C ALA A 15 -4.11 1.25 -5.58
N GLU A 16 -3.28 1.32 -6.61
CA GLU A 16 -3.45 0.57 -7.86
C GLU A 16 -3.34 -0.94 -7.62
N ARG A 17 -2.39 -1.37 -6.78
CA ARG A 17 -2.25 -2.77 -6.35
C ARG A 17 -3.49 -3.26 -5.64
N MET A 18 -4.01 -2.47 -4.70
CA MET A 18 -5.23 -2.80 -3.97
C MET A 18 -6.42 -2.98 -4.93
N VAL A 19 -6.59 -2.07 -5.91
CA VAL A 19 -7.67 -2.15 -6.90
C VAL A 19 -7.57 -3.43 -7.74
N ILE A 20 -6.38 -3.77 -8.24
CA ILE A 20 -6.15 -5.01 -9.01
C ILE A 20 -6.48 -6.24 -8.16
N THR A 21 -5.94 -6.30 -6.96
CA THR A 21 -6.16 -7.42 -6.04
C THR A 21 -7.64 -7.58 -5.72
N LEU A 22 -8.33 -6.48 -5.39
CA LEU A 22 -9.75 -6.48 -5.07
C LEU A 22 -10.58 -6.94 -6.28
N ALA A 23 -10.33 -6.37 -7.46
CA ALA A 23 -11.06 -6.73 -8.68
C ALA A 23 -10.89 -8.22 -9.04
N ASN A 24 -9.66 -8.76 -8.93
CA ASN A 24 -9.35 -10.16 -9.22
C ASN A 24 -10.07 -11.12 -8.25
N TYR A 25 -10.26 -10.74 -7.00
CA TYR A 25 -11.07 -11.56 -6.07
C TYR A 25 -12.56 -11.43 -6.34
N GLN A 26 -13.04 -10.23 -6.60
CA GLN A 26 -14.46 -9.97 -6.81
C GLN A 26 -15.02 -10.62 -8.07
N VAL A 27 -14.21 -10.72 -9.14
CA VAL A 27 -14.64 -11.35 -10.41
C VAL A 27 -14.93 -12.83 -10.30
N GLN A 28 -14.50 -13.50 -9.22
CA GLN A 28 -14.77 -14.91 -9.00
C GLN A 28 -16.29 -15.19 -8.83
N SER A 29 -17.04 -14.22 -8.32
CA SER A 29 -18.47 -14.36 -8.04
C SER A 29 -19.35 -13.21 -8.54
N ASN A 30 -18.74 -12.20 -9.20
CA ASN A 30 -19.43 -11.00 -9.66
C ASN A 30 -18.99 -10.62 -11.09
N GLN A 31 -19.77 -9.77 -11.75
CA GLN A 31 -19.31 -9.08 -12.94
C GLN A 31 -18.51 -7.85 -12.53
N VAL A 32 -17.25 -7.77 -12.94
CA VAL A 32 -16.35 -6.68 -12.54
C VAL A 32 -15.85 -5.92 -13.76
N GLY A 33 -15.92 -4.60 -13.68
CA GLY A 33 -15.32 -3.68 -14.61
C GLY A 33 -14.27 -2.79 -13.93
N LEU A 34 -13.27 -2.36 -14.69
CA LEU A 34 -12.28 -1.37 -14.28
C LEU A 34 -12.23 -0.26 -15.32
N CYS A 35 -12.56 0.96 -14.90
CA CYS A 35 -12.48 2.15 -15.76
C CYS A 35 -11.27 3.01 -15.34
N ILE A 36 -10.31 3.16 -16.26
CA ILE A 36 -9.12 4.00 -16.10
C ILE A 36 -9.35 5.30 -16.85
N ILE A 37 -9.34 6.42 -16.12
CA ILE A 37 -9.71 7.73 -16.67
C ILE A 37 -8.55 8.35 -17.45
N ASN A 38 -7.36 8.42 -16.88
CA ASN A 38 -6.20 9.06 -17.52
C ASN A 38 -5.45 8.09 -18.43
N ASN A 39 -4.64 8.64 -19.33
CA ASN A 39 -3.74 7.88 -20.21
C ASN A 39 -2.45 7.43 -19.51
N LEU A 40 -2.49 7.26 -18.18
CA LEU A 40 -1.36 6.90 -17.32
C LEU A 40 -1.61 5.52 -16.72
N TYR A 41 -1.12 4.48 -17.37
CA TYR A 41 -1.23 3.11 -16.89
C TYR A 41 -0.04 2.25 -17.32
N SER A 42 0.28 1.28 -16.48
CA SER A 42 1.30 0.26 -16.76
C SER A 42 0.65 -0.93 -17.46
N GLN A 43 1.18 -1.30 -18.63
CA GLN A 43 0.72 -2.51 -19.32
C GLN A 43 0.96 -3.77 -18.48
N LYS A 44 2.04 -3.79 -17.69
CA LYS A 44 2.33 -4.89 -16.77
C LYS A 44 1.21 -5.07 -15.75
N LEU A 45 0.74 -3.99 -15.12
CA LEU A 45 -0.37 -4.04 -14.16
C LEU A 45 -1.70 -4.45 -14.82
N LEU A 46 -1.93 -4.03 -16.08
CA LEU A 46 -3.10 -4.49 -16.83
C LEU A 46 -3.06 -6.00 -17.09
N ASN A 47 -1.90 -6.56 -17.33
CA ASN A 47 -1.72 -7.99 -17.54
C ASN A 47 -1.91 -8.84 -16.28
N GLU A 48 -1.90 -8.24 -15.10
CA GLU A 48 -2.19 -8.90 -13.82
C GLU A 48 -3.70 -9.03 -13.53
N LEU A 49 -4.54 -8.34 -14.32
CA LEU A 49 -5.99 -8.47 -14.20
C LEU A 49 -6.48 -9.79 -14.75
N ASP A 50 -7.42 -10.41 -14.03
CA ASP A 50 -8.16 -11.59 -14.53
C ASP A 50 -8.86 -11.24 -15.86
N SER A 51 -8.78 -12.12 -16.84
CA SER A 51 -9.31 -11.91 -18.19
C SER A 51 -10.82 -11.67 -18.25
N ARG A 52 -11.55 -12.02 -17.20
CA ARG A 52 -13.01 -11.78 -17.07
C ARG A 52 -13.35 -10.34 -16.71
N ILE A 53 -12.37 -9.55 -16.25
CA ILE A 53 -12.58 -8.15 -15.88
C ILE A 53 -12.69 -7.29 -17.15
N GLN A 54 -13.78 -6.53 -17.28
CA GLN A 54 -13.97 -5.61 -18.40
C GLN A 54 -13.19 -4.32 -18.17
N VAL A 55 -12.16 -4.06 -18.99
CA VAL A 55 -11.33 -2.84 -18.85
C VAL A 55 -11.82 -1.75 -19.81
N PHE A 56 -12.16 -0.59 -19.26
CA PHE A 56 -12.53 0.61 -20.00
C PHE A 56 -11.41 1.66 -19.85
N ARG A 57 -10.99 2.26 -20.96
CA ARG A 57 -9.93 3.29 -20.99
C ARG A 57 -10.46 4.54 -21.65
N ILE A 58 -10.45 5.66 -20.93
CA ILE A 58 -10.87 6.96 -21.45
C ILE A 58 -9.69 7.66 -22.13
N ASN A 59 -8.46 7.36 -21.68
CA ASN A 59 -7.22 7.95 -22.17
C ASN A 59 -7.18 9.49 -22.07
N ARG A 60 -7.82 10.04 -21.02
CA ARG A 60 -7.81 11.48 -20.75
C ARG A 60 -6.37 11.94 -20.47
N LYS A 61 -5.93 13.01 -21.12
CA LYS A 61 -4.68 13.66 -20.73
C LYS A 61 -4.81 14.25 -19.31
N LYS A 62 -3.80 14.08 -18.49
CA LYS A 62 -3.80 14.63 -17.12
C LYS A 62 -4.15 16.13 -17.15
N ALA A 63 -5.04 16.55 -16.27
CA ALA A 63 -5.59 17.92 -16.19
C ALA A 63 -6.39 18.40 -17.42
N SER A 64 -6.72 17.54 -18.38
CA SER A 64 -7.65 17.88 -19.49
C SER A 64 -9.02 18.28 -18.95
N ARG A 65 -9.61 19.31 -19.55
CA ARG A 65 -10.99 19.77 -19.31
C ARG A 65 -11.92 19.41 -20.48
N ASN A 66 -11.53 18.46 -21.32
CA ASN A 66 -12.30 18.07 -22.48
C ASN A 66 -13.63 17.40 -22.05
N ILE A 67 -14.74 17.97 -22.46
CA ILE A 67 -16.08 17.46 -22.14
C ILE A 67 -16.35 16.09 -22.76
N LEU A 68 -15.68 15.75 -23.87
CA LEU A 68 -15.81 14.44 -24.50
C LEU A 68 -15.30 13.32 -23.60
N ASP A 69 -14.27 13.58 -22.77
CA ASP A 69 -13.78 12.61 -21.78
C ASP A 69 -14.85 12.30 -20.73
N VAL A 70 -15.61 13.32 -20.31
CA VAL A 70 -16.72 13.18 -19.37
C VAL A 70 -17.88 12.41 -20.01
N PHE A 71 -18.20 12.71 -21.28
CA PHE A 71 -19.22 11.99 -22.03
C PHE A 71 -18.86 10.51 -22.19
N GLN A 72 -17.61 10.21 -22.53
CA GLN A 72 -17.12 8.83 -22.68
C GLN A 72 -17.14 8.07 -21.35
N LEU A 73 -16.77 8.72 -20.22
CA LEU A 73 -16.87 8.14 -18.89
C LEU A 73 -18.32 7.72 -18.61
N ASN A 74 -19.27 8.64 -18.78
CA ASN A 74 -20.68 8.36 -18.51
C ASN A 74 -21.26 7.30 -19.44
N ARG A 75 -20.84 7.27 -20.72
CA ARG A 75 -21.20 6.20 -21.66
C ARG A 75 -20.74 4.83 -21.17
N TYR A 76 -19.50 4.72 -20.63
CA TYR A 76 -18.99 3.44 -20.10
C TYR A 76 -19.73 3.04 -18.81
N VAL A 77 -19.97 3.98 -17.90
CA VAL A 77 -20.77 3.73 -16.68
C VAL A 77 -22.17 3.24 -17.06
N PHE A 78 -22.85 3.93 -17.99
CA PHE A 78 -24.18 3.55 -18.47
C PHE A 78 -24.18 2.19 -19.18
N LYS A 79 -23.20 1.93 -20.06
CA LYS A 79 -23.07 0.63 -20.77
C LYS A 79 -22.83 -0.53 -19.82
N PHE A 80 -22.00 -0.33 -18.79
CA PHE A 80 -21.71 -1.36 -17.79
C PHE A 80 -22.89 -1.57 -16.86
N HIS A 81 -23.67 -0.52 -16.56
CA HIS A 81 -24.83 -0.50 -15.67
C HIS A 81 -24.51 -1.12 -14.29
N PRO A 82 -23.59 -0.53 -13.51
CA PRO A 82 -23.15 -1.10 -12.24
C PRO A 82 -24.24 -1.05 -11.17
N ASP A 83 -24.29 -2.08 -10.32
CA ASP A 83 -25.01 -2.01 -9.05
C ASP A 83 -24.19 -1.19 -8.05
N ILE A 84 -22.87 -1.35 -8.09
CA ILE A 84 -21.89 -0.65 -7.26
C ILE A 84 -20.90 0.11 -8.14
N LEU A 85 -20.79 1.42 -7.93
CA LEU A 85 -19.77 2.26 -8.50
C LEU A 85 -18.73 2.58 -7.43
N HIS A 86 -17.61 1.83 -7.45
CA HIS A 86 -16.53 1.95 -6.48
C HIS A 86 -15.42 2.86 -7.01
N ILE A 87 -15.23 4.01 -6.39
CA ILE A 87 -14.37 5.08 -6.85
C ILE A 87 -13.15 5.20 -5.92
N HIS A 88 -11.97 5.38 -6.50
CA HIS A 88 -10.71 5.45 -5.78
C HIS A 88 -10.07 6.85 -5.77
N ASP A 89 -10.67 7.80 -6.49
CA ASP A 89 -10.25 9.20 -6.55
C ASP A 89 -11.47 10.10 -6.27
N SER A 90 -11.46 10.81 -5.16
CA SER A 90 -12.64 11.44 -4.56
C SER A 90 -13.40 12.44 -5.46
N ASP A 91 -12.71 13.13 -6.36
CA ASP A 91 -13.30 14.12 -7.25
C ASP A 91 -13.86 13.53 -8.55
N ALA A 92 -13.59 12.23 -8.84
CA ALA A 92 -14.12 11.59 -10.05
C ALA A 92 -15.66 11.54 -10.07
N ILE A 93 -16.31 11.50 -8.90
CA ILE A 93 -17.77 11.55 -8.79
C ILE A 93 -18.38 12.83 -9.35
N LEU A 94 -17.64 13.94 -9.37
CA LEU A 94 -18.08 15.21 -9.90
C LEU A 94 -18.35 15.17 -11.41
N TYR A 95 -17.74 14.19 -12.10
CA TYR A 95 -17.90 13.97 -13.54
C TYR A 95 -19.00 12.95 -13.86
N ILE A 96 -19.79 12.50 -12.86
CA ILE A 96 -20.85 11.51 -13.02
C ILE A 96 -22.17 12.13 -12.57
N PRO A 97 -22.87 12.90 -13.43
CA PRO A 97 -24.11 13.56 -13.07
C PRO A 97 -25.25 12.60 -12.70
N ILE A 98 -25.26 11.41 -13.30
CA ILE A 98 -26.27 10.36 -13.06
C ILE A 98 -25.92 9.44 -11.87
N ARG A 99 -25.01 9.86 -10.98
CA ARG A 99 -24.54 9.06 -9.83
C ARG A 99 -25.66 8.59 -8.90
N SER A 100 -26.76 9.30 -8.82
CA SER A 100 -27.92 8.94 -7.99
C SER A 100 -28.59 7.61 -8.38
N PHE A 101 -28.33 7.11 -9.58
CA PHE A 101 -28.83 5.81 -10.03
C PHE A 101 -27.94 4.63 -9.58
N TYR A 102 -26.82 4.88 -8.94
CA TYR A 102 -25.83 3.88 -8.55
C TYR A 102 -25.50 4.00 -7.07
N HIS A 103 -25.15 2.86 -6.44
CA HIS A 103 -24.52 2.90 -5.11
C HIS A 103 -23.05 3.28 -5.26
N THR A 104 -22.73 4.47 -4.78
CA THR A 104 -21.38 5.04 -4.91
C THR A 104 -20.59 4.86 -3.64
N ILE A 105 -19.39 4.26 -3.77
CA ILE A 105 -18.47 4.02 -2.67
C ILE A 105 -17.14 4.69 -3.00
N LEU A 106 -16.56 5.39 -2.03
CA LEU A 106 -15.22 5.96 -2.11
C LEU A 106 -14.27 5.20 -1.20
N THR A 107 -13.15 4.73 -1.71
CA THR A 107 -12.00 4.33 -0.85
C THR A 107 -10.94 5.43 -0.82
N ILE A 108 -10.56 5.84 0.39
CA ILE A 108 -9.54 6.85 0.67
C ILE A 108 -8.21 6.14 0.92
N HIS A 109 -7.23 6.36 0.03
CA HIS A 109 -5.97 5.60 0.00
C HIS A 109 -4.79 6.25 0.73
N ALA A 110 -4.91 7.50 1.18
CA ALA A 110 -3.85 8.18 1.92
C ALA A 110 -4.42 9.30 2.80
N MET A 111 -3.59 9.76 3.73
CA MET A 111 -3.89 10.95 4.52
C MET A 111 -3.74 12.21 3.67
N ASP A 112 -4.37 13.28 4.10
CA ASP A 112 -4.26 14.65 3.55
C ASP A 112 -4.62 14.81 2.06
N LEU A 113 -5.27 13.79 1.47
CA LEU A 113 -5.78 13.88 0.10
C LEU A 113 -6.87 14.95 -0.03
N PRO A 114 -6.93 15.69 -1.15
CA PRO A 114 -8.10 16.50 -1.45
C PRO A 114 -9.35 15.62 -1.56
N LEU A 115 -10.34 15.85 -0.68
CA LEU A 115 -11.58 15.05 -0.65
C LEU A 115 -12.75 15.81 -1.29
N LYS A 116 -12.51 16.34 -2.50
CA LYS A 116 -13.56 17.00 -3.29
C LYS A 116 -14.65 15.97 -3.64
N GLY A 117 -15.92 16.37 -3.48
CA GLY A 117 -17.04 15.46 -3.75
C GLY A 117 -17.33 14.44 -2.65
N TYR A 118 -16.60 14.42 -1.54
CA TYR A 118 -16.76 13.46 -0.44
C TYR A 118 -18.24 13.26 -0.01
N LYS A 119 -18.99 14.35 0.16
CA LYS A 119 -20.39 14.31 0.60
C LYS A 119 -21.38 13.79 -0.47
N LEU A 120 -20.91 13.48 -1.66
CA LEU A 120 -21.73 12.96 -2.76
C LEU A 120 -21.75 11.44 -2.82
N TYR A 121 -20.92 10.78 -2.02
CA TYR A 121 -20.85 9.32 -1.94
C TYR A 121 -21.90 8.78 -0.96
N ASN A 122 -22.47 7.63 -1.27
CA ASN A 122 -23.37 6.92 -0.36
C ASN A 122 -22.59 6.33 0.82
N GLN A 123 -21.36 5.85 0.55
CA GLN A 123 -20.48 5.30 1.57
C GLN A 123 -19.03 5.68 1.30
N THR A 124 -18.26 5.82 2.38
CA THR A 124 -16.84 6.10 2.32
C THR A 124 -16.08 5.10 3.18
N VAL A 125 -14.95 4.65 2.65
CA VAL A 125 -14.06 3.67 3.28
C VAL A 125 -12.66 4.25 3.41
N ALA A 126 -11.99 4.03 4.52
CA ALA A 126 -10.59 4.34 4.76
C ALA A 126 -9.78 3.06 4.85
N ILE A 127 -8.57 3.08 4.28
CA ILE A 127 -7.68 1.91 4.27
C ILE A 127 -6.98 1.63 5.62
N SER A 128 -7.18 2.49 6.61
CA SER A 128 -6.66 2.36 7.98
C SER A 128 -7.45 3.25 8.94
N LYS A 129 -7.35 3.01 10.24
CA LYS A 129 -7.89 3.91 11.26
C LYS A 129 -7.22 5.28 11.18
N ALA A 130 -5.91 5.31 10.94
CA ALA A 130 -5.18 6.57 10.75
C ALA A 130 -5.76 7.45 9.64
N VAL A 131 -6.13 6.86 8.50
CA VAL A 131 -6.80 7.60 7.39
C VAL A 131 -8.22 8.00 7.78
N ALA A 132 -8.94 7.16 8.53
CA ALA A 132 -10.28 7.50 9.01
C ALA A 132 -10.22 8.67 10.00
N ASP A 133 -9.32 8.63 10.98
CA ASP A 133 -9.11 9.70 11.96
C ASP A 133 -8.68 11.02 11.28
N ASN A 134 -7.76 10.95 10.31
CA ASN A 134 -7.36 12.12 9.51
C ASN A 134 -8.56 12.74 8.77
N THR A 135 -9.43 11.91 8.21
CA THR A 135 -10.64 12.38 7.50
C THR A 135 -11.61 13.06 8.47
N GLU A 136 -11.87 12.46 9.62
CA GLU A 136 -12.75 12.98 10.66
C GLU A 136 -12.21 14.29 11.26
N ASN A 137 -10.92 14.37 11.55
CA ASN A 137 -10.25 15.57 12.06
C ASN A 137 -10.31 16.78 11.08
N ARG A 138 -10.60 16.52 9.82
CA ARG A 138 -10.83 17.54 8.79
C ARG A 138 -12.30 17.96 8.69
N GLY A 139 -13.15 17.56 9.63
CA GLY A 139 -14.57 17.93 9.71
C GLY A 139 -15.47 17.18 8.73
N LEU A 140 -15.04 16.02 8.23
CA LEU A 140 -15.84 15.13 7.40
C LEU A 140 -16.40 13.97 8.25
N CYS A 141 -17.48 13.32 7.77
CA CYS A 141 -17.97 12.12 8.42
C CYS A 141 -16.85 11.06 8.46
N ARG A 142 -16.74 10.33 9.57
CA ARG A 142 -15.76 9.26 9.71
C ARG A 142 -16.06 8.15 8.71
N PRO A 143 -15.13 7.77 7.82
CA PRO A 143 -15.32 6.64 6.93
C PRO A 143 -15.26 5.30 7.69
N GLU A 144 -15.92 4.29 7.15
CA GLU A 144 -15.74 2.91 7.60
C GLU A 144 -14.30 2.45 7.33
N VAL A 145 -13.73 1.62 8.21
CA VAL A 145 -12.36 1.13 8.04
C VAL A 145 -12.39 -0.26 7.45
N ILE A 146 -11.87 -0.39 6.23
CA ILE A 146 -11.53 -1.67 5.60
C ILE A 146 -10.08 -1.57 5.19
N TYR A 147 -9.23 -2.38 5.82
CA TYR A 147 -7.80 -2.35 5.59
C TYR A 147 -7.40 -2.72 4.16
N ASN A 148 -6.21 -2.33 3.74
CA ASN A 148 -5.63 -2.89 2.53
C ASN A 148 -5.26 -4.36 2.76
N GLY A 149 -5.42 -5.17 1.71
CA GLY A 149 -5.06 -6.59 1.72
C GLY A 149 -3.78 -6.88 0.95
N ILE A 150 -3.07 -7.91 1.40
CA ILE A 150 -1.91 -8.50 0.71
C ILE A 150 -2.18 -9.98 0.42
N SER A 151 -1.56 -10.53 -0.62
CA SER A 151 -1.68 -11.95 -0.97
C SER A 151 -0.74 -12.79 -0.11
N THR A 152 -1.15 -13.05 1.14
CA THR A 152 -0.29 -13.75 2.12
C THR A 152 0.16 -15.13 1.65
N SER A 153 -0.67 -15.85 0.89
CA SER A 153 -0.36 -17.16 0.34
C SER A 153 0.66 -17.15 -0.81
N ALA A 154 0.87 -16.01 -1.46
CA ALA A 154 1.83 -15.86 -2.55
C ALA A 154 3.25 -15.48 -2.04
N ILE A 155 3.36 -15.03 -0.79
CA ILE A 155 4.62 -14.57 -0.21
C ILE A 155 5.42 -15.77 0.31
N GLN A 156 6.63 -15.93 -0.24
CA GLN A 156 7.54 -17.00 0.16
C GLN A 156 8.07 -16.77 1.57
N ARG A 157 8.28 -17.87 2.28
CA ARG A 157 8.87 -17.93 3.62
C ARG A 157 10.06 -18.86 3.64
N THR A 158 11.08 -18.46 4.35
CA THR A 158 12.24 -19.31 4.60
C THR A 158 12.56 -19.29 6.09
N LYS A 159 12.83 -20.46 6.67
CA LYS A 159 13.30 -20.54 8.05
C LYS A 159 14.66 -19.84 8.13
N LYS A 160 14.77 -18.84 8.97
CA LYS A 160 15.99 -18.04 9.11
C LYS A 160 16.93 -18.65 10.14
N ASN A 161 18.20 -18.62 9.82
CA ASN A 161 19.26 -18.86 10.79
C ASN A 161 19.64 -17.54 11.45
N ILE A 162 20.05 -17.60 12.72
CA ILE A 162 20.63 -16.45 13.41
C ILE A 162 21.98 -16.17 12.76
N PRO A 163 22.20 -14.95 12.21
CA PRO A 163 23.51 -14.62 11.61
C PRO A 163 24.59 -14.68 12.69
N ASN A 164 25.69 -15.34 12.39
CA ASN A 164 26.87 -15.26 13.25
C ASN A 164 27.56 -13.89 13.08
N ALA A 165 28.55 -13.58 13.96
CA ALA A 165 29.22 -12.27 13.96
C ALA A 165 29.95 -11.90 12.66
N GLU A 166 30.26 -12.91 11.82
CA GLU A 166 30.95 -12.72 10.53
C GLU A 166 29.98 -12.58 9.35
N GLN A 167 28.72 -12.95 9.53
CA GLN A 167 27.71 -12.87 8.49
C GLN A 167 27.16 -11.46 8.35
N ASN A 168 26.90 -11.07 7.10
CA ASN A 168 26.33 -9.78 6.79
C ASN A 168 24.84 -9.72 7.19
N PHE A 169 24.47 -8.75 8.03
CA PHE A 169 23.10 -8.48 8.41
C PHE A 169 22.41 -7.64 7.31
N ARG A 170 21.52 -8.26 6.57
CA ARG A 170 20.87 -7.66 5.40
C ARG A 170 19.56 -6.98 5.78
N ILE A 171 19.47 -5.68 5.53
CA ILE A 171 18.29 -4.86 5.72
C ILE A 171 17.66 -4.61 4.34
N VAL A 172 16.34 -4.55 4.28
CA VAL A 172 15.59 -4.13 3.08
C VAL A 172 14.65 -2.98 3.40
N GLN A 173 14.52 -2.07 2.44
CA GLN A 173 13.44 -1.08 2.40
C GLN A 173 12.81 -1.12 1.01
N VAL A 174 11.49 -1.31 0.95
CA VAL A 174 10.72 -1.40 -0.30
C VAL A 174 9.79 -0.20 -0.41
N GLY A 175 9.83 0.48 -1.55
CA GLY A 175 8.93 1.61 -1.83
C GLY A 175 9.54 2.63 -2.78
N ARG A 176 8.72 3.58 -3.20
CA ARG A 176 9.21 4.69 -4.05
C ARG A 176 10.35 5.42 -3.37
N LEU A 177 11.38 5.75 -4.15
CA LEU A 177 12.50 6.54 -3.65
C LEU A 177 12.10 8.02 -3.58
N GLU A 178 11.35 8.35 -2.54
CA GLU A 178 10.89 9.69 -2.17
C GLU A 178 11.27 9.93 -0.71
N HIS A 179 12.49 10.39 -0.46
CA HIS A 179 13.06 10.49 0.88
C HIS A 179 12.24 11.35 1.84
N GLY A 180 11.55 12.39 1.33
CA GLY A 180 10.64 13.23 2.12
C GLY A 180 9.36 12.55 2.57
N ILE A 181 9.03 11.35 2.02
CA ILE A 181 7.85 10.57 2.37
C ILE A 181 8.26 9.22 2.98
N LYS A 182 9.23 8.53 2.37
CA LYS A 182 9.63 7.16 2.74
C LYS A 182 10.87 7.07 3.62
N GLY A 183 11.55 8.20 3.89
CA GLY A 183 12.58 8.30 4.90
C GLY A 183 13.89 7.54 4.62
N GLN A 184 14.20 7.15 3.37
CA GLN A 184 15.40 6.37 3.02
C GLN A 184 16.69 6.97 3.58
N HIS A 185 16.80 8.30 3.57
CA HIS A 185 17.97 9.03 4.07
C HIS A 185 18.20 8.81 5.57
N LEU A 186 17.18 8.46 6.35
CA LEU A 186 17.33 8.14 7.78
C LEU A 186 18.09 6.83 7.97
N ILE A 187 17.85 5.82 7.11
CA ILE A 187 18.60 4.56 7.13
C ILE A 187 20.07 4.81 6.80
N LEU A 188 20.36 5.62 5.76
CA LEU A 188 21.74 5.97 5.39
C LEU A 188 22.48 6.65 6.55
N LYS A 189 21.84 7.63 7.21
CA LYS A 189 22.41 8.31 8.38
C LYS A 189 22.63 7.33 9.56
N ALA A 190 21.68 6.41 9.77
CA ALA A 190 21.82 5.41 10.84
C ALA A 190 22.95 4.42 10.56
N LEU A 191 23.10 3.93 9.33
CA LEU A 191 24.22 3.06 8.93
C LEU A 191 25.57 3.75 9.18
N HIS A 192 25.71 4.99 8.77
CA HIS A 192 26.93 5.77 9.01
C HIS A 192 27.27 5.88 10.49
N ARG A 193 26.27 6.14 11.36
CA ARG A 193 26.48 6.19 12.83
C ARG A 193 26.74 4.84 13.48
N LEU A 194 26.21 3.76 12.91
CA LEU A 194 26.47 2.40 13.39
C LEU A 194 27.92 1.98 13.14
N SER A 195 28.55 2.49 12.07
CA SER A 195 29.96 2.26 11.70
C SER A 195 30.32 0.78 11.62
N SER A 196 29.38 -0.10 11.25
CA SER A 196 29.59 -1.55 11.15
C SER A 196 29.64 -1.97 9.68
N SER A 197 30.72 -2.63 9.26
CA SER A 197 30.87 -3.18 7.92
C SER A 197 30.01 -4.42 7.64
N HIS A 198 29.45 -5.03 8.68
CA HIS A 198 28.62 -6.24 8.59
C HIS A 198 27.11 -5.95 8.46
N ILE A 199 26.74 -4.74 8.13
CA ILE A 199 25.34 -4.37 7.86
C ILE A 199 25.24 -3.83 6.45
N SER A 200 24.33 -4.37 5.66
CA SER A 200 24.01 -3.85 4.33
C SER A 200 22.53 -3.52 4.19
N VAL A 201 22.23 -2.63 3.26
CA VAL A 201 20.85 -2.21 2.95
C VAL A 201 20.60 -2.28 1.45
N ASP A 202 19.51 -2.93 1.09
CA ASP A 202 18.99 -2.93 -0.26
C ASP A 202 17.74 -2.04 -0.32
N PHE A 203 17.77 -1.00 -1.17
CA PHE A 203 16.63 -0.19 -1.52
C PHE A 203 15.98 -0.74 -2.78
N ILE A 204 14.70 -1.16 -2.66
CA ILE A 204 13.90 -1.69 -3.77
C ILE A 204 12.84 -0.66 -4.15
N GLY A 205 12.92 -0.16 -5.36
CA GLY A 205 12.05 0.86 -5.92
C GLY A 205 12.82 1.89 -6.72
N ASP A 206 12.10 2.84 -7.27
CA ASP A 206 12.62 3.97 -8.01
C ASP A 206 11.85 5.24 -7.65
N GLY A 207 12.37 6.42 -7.97
CA GLY A 207 11.69 7.68 -7.69
C GLY A 207 12.58 8.90 -7.80
N SER A 208 11.98 10.05 -7.57
CA SER A 208 12.61 11.37 -7.75
C SER A 208 13.84 11.60 -6.86
N SER A 209 13.95 10.85 -5.76
CA SER A 209 15.07 10.97 -4.82
C SER A 209 16.27 10.07 -5.12
N TYR A 210 16.25 9.27 -6.22
CA TYR A 210 17.32 8.33 -6.52
C TYR A 210 18.72 8.99 -6.53
N ASN A 211 18.89 10.07 -7.29
CA ASN A 211 20.17 10.78 -7.39
C ASN A 211 20.60 11.40 -6.05
N TYR A 212 19.66 11.97 -5.31
CA TYR A 212 19.92 12.51 -3.97
C TYR A 212 20.42 11.40 -3.02
N LEU A 213 19.74 10.27 -2.97
CA LEU A 213 20.12 9.16 -2.09
C LEU A 213 21.47 8.55 -2.47
N LYS A 214 21.78 8.45 -3.75
CA LYS A 214 23.11 8.04 -4.23
C LYS A 214 24.21 9.01 -3.77
N GLU A 215 23.97 10.29 -3.89
CA GLU A 215 24.93 11.31 -3.45
C GLU A 215 25.14 11.27 -1.93
N VAL A 216 24.07 11.11 -1.14
CA VAL A 216 24.18 10.92 0.32
C VAL A 216 24.98 9.66 0.66
N THR A 217 24.74 8.56 -0.06
CA THR A 217 25.48 7.30 0.11
C THR A 217 26.98 7.52 -0.09
N ARG A 218 27.37 8.26 -1.15
CA ARG A 218 28.76 8.58 -1.46
C ARG A 218 29.40 9.48 -0.38
N GLN A 219 28.69 10.53 0.04
CA GLN A 219 29.16 11.46 1.07
C GLN A 219 29.42 10.77 2.41
N LEU A 220 28.57 9.78 2.74
CA LEU A 220 28.69 8.97 3.96
C LEU A 220 29.63 7.78 3.82
N LYS A 221 30.22 7.56 2.63
CA LYS A 221 31.14 6.44 2.31
C LYS A 221 30.51 5.06 2.55
N LEU A 222 29.27 4.91 2.11
CA LEU A 222 28.46 3.69 2.31
C LEU A 222 28.29 2.84 1.02
N GLU A 223 29.04 3.12 -0.05
CA GLU A 223 28.86 2.49 -1.37
C GLU A 223 29.01 0.96 -1.34
N LYS A 224 29.78 0.42 -0.39
CA LYS A 224 29.96 -1.03 -0.20
C LYS A 224 28.82 -1.70 0.59
N GLN A 225 27.98 -0.91 1.25
CA GLN A 225 26.90 -1.39 2.15
C GLN A 225 25.51 -1.14 1.60
N VAL A 226 25.37 -0.27 0.60
CA VAL A 226 24.08 0.18 0.10
C VAL A 226 23.89 -0.16 -1.38
N ASN A 227 22.85 -0.90 -1.67
CA ASN A 227 22.46 -1.23 -3.03
C ASN A 227 21.12 -0.58 -3.39
N PHE A 228 21.03 -0.07 -4.62
CA PHE A 228 19.78 0.40 -5.22
C PHE A 228 19.38 -0.59 -6.30
N LEU A 229 18.39 -1.43 -6.00
CA LEU A 229 18.01 -2.55 -6.87
C LEU A 229 17.02 -2.14 -7.98
N GLY A 230 16.55 -0.88 -7.96
CA GLY A 230 15.53 -0.40 -8.89
C GLY A 230 14.15 -1.01 -8.63
N ASN A 231 13.24 -0.78 -9.56
CA ASN A 231 11.90 -1.37 -9.49
C ASN A 231 11.97 -2.88 -9.70
N ARG A 232 11.31 -3.60 -8.80
CA ARG A 232 11.08 -5.05 -8.91
C ARG A 232 9.58 -5.30 -9.03
N ASP A 233 9.21 -6.38 -9.70
CA ASP A 233 7.82 -6.80 -9.73
C ASP A 233 7.40 -7.42 -8.40
N ILE A 234 6.09 -7.55 -8.23
CA ILE A 234 5.53 -8.06 -6.98
C ILE A 234 5.93 -9.52 -6.75
N GLU A 235 6.03 -10.30 -7.81
CA GLU A 235 6.42 -11.71 -7.75
C GLU A 235 7.85 -11.83 -7.23
N TRP A 236 8.78 -11.03 -7.78
CA TRP A 236 10.15 -10.96 -7.27
C TRP A 236 10.19 -10.56 -5.80
N ILE A 237 9.44 -9.52 -5.40
CA ILE A 237 9.38 -9.06 -4.01
C ILE A 237 8.87 -10.20 -3.10
N TYR A 238 7.80 -10.88 -3.48
CA TYR A 238 7.21 -11.97 -2.71
C TYR A 238 8.14 -13.17 -2.55
N HIS A 239 9.01 -13.43 -3.53
CA HIS A 239 10.00 -14.50 -3.44
C HIS A 239 11.25 -14.12 -2.62
N HIS A 240 11.64 -12.84 -2.62
CA HIS A 240 12.94 -12.42 -2.06
C HIS A 240 12.86 -11.65 -0.75
N LEU A 241 11.69 -11.23 -0.26
CA LEU A 241 11.59 -10.59 1.05
C LEU A 241 12.15 -11.50 2.16
N CYS A 242 11.89 -12.78 2.09
CA CYS A 242 12.38 -13.74 3.07
C CYS A 242 13.92 -13.93 3.08
N ASP A 243 14.66 -13.35 2.12
CA ASP A 243 16.14 -13.38 2.11
C ASP A 243 16.77 -12.35 3.04
N TYR A 244 15.99 -11.39 3.56
CA TYR A 244 16.48 -10.30 4.40
C TYR A 244 16.28 -10.59 5.89
N HIS A 245 17.17 -10.04 6.71
CA HIS A 245 17.09 -10.19 8.16
C HIS A 245 16.13 -9.19 8.81
N LEU A 246 15.95 -8.01 8.23
CA LEU A 246 15.10 -6.96 8.76
C LEU A 246 14.50 -6.12 7.63
N LEU A 247 13.20 -5.86 7.69
CA LEU A 247 12.58 -4.81 6.89
C LEU A 247 12.49 -3.54 7.71
N VAL A 248 13.02 -2.43 7.17
CA VAL A 248 12.95 -1.11 7.81
C VAL A 248 12.10 -0.17 6.97
N GLN A 249 11.02 0.34 7.55
CA GLN A 249 10.12 1.31 6.89
C GLN A 249 10.10 2.63 7.69
N PRO A 250 11.07 3.53 7.45
CA PRO A 250 11.24 4.76 8.22
C PRO A 250 10.41 5.91 7.65
N SER A 251 9.16 5.63 7.28
CA SER A 251 8.26 6.59 6.63
C SER A 251 8.10 7.87 7.45
N ILE A 252 8.04 9.01 6.76
CA ILE A 252 7.68 10.32 7.30
C ILE A 252 6.16 10.54 7.15
N SER A 253 5.57 9.92 6.13
CA SER A 253 4.12 9.87 5.94
C SER A 253 3.74 8.50 5.38
N GLU A 254 2.69 7.89 5.94
CA GLU A 254 2.19 6.57 5.53
C GLU A 254 0.68 6.47 5.79
N GLY A 255 -0.07 5.98 4.81
CA GLY A 255 -1.51 5.78 4.94
C GLY A 255 -1.89 4.39 5.42
N PHE A 256 -1.06 3.38 5.12
CA PHE A 256 -1.22 2.00 5.59
C PHE A 256 0.16 1.37 5.80
N GLY A 257 0.87 0.99 4.76
CA GLY A 257 2.17 0.31 4.83
C GLY A 257 2.09 -1.13 4.32
N LEU A 258 1.67 -1.31 3.06
CA LEU A 258 1.60 -2.65 2.44
C LEU A 258 2.89 -3.44 2.60
N THR A 259 4.04 -2.79 2.40
CA THR A 259 5.36 -3.43 2.51
C THR A 259 5.69 -3.89 3.94
N ILE A 260 5.13 -3.23 4.96
CA ILE A 260 5.25 -3.68 6.36
C ILE A 260 4.51 -5.02 6.52
N ALA A 261 3.25 -5.07 6.06
CA ALA A 261 2.46 -6.29 6.11
C ALA A 261 3.08 -7.42 5.26
N GLU A 262 3.65 -7.09 4.09
CA GLU A 262 4.38 -8.05 3.24
C GLU A 262 5.63 -8.61 3.93
N GLY A 263 6.42 -7.76 4.62
CA GLY A 263 7.56 -8.19 5.44
C GLY A 263 7.15 -9.13 6.57
N MET A 264 6.08 -8.79 7.30
CA MET A 264 5.51 -9.64 8.34
C MET A 264 5.05 -10.99 7.78
N ALA A 265 4.37 -11.00 6.61
CA ALA A 265 3.94 -12.22 5.94
C ALA A 265 5.11 -13.10 5.48
N ALA A 266 6.22 -12.50 5.06
CA ALA A 266 7.46 -13.19 4.71
C ALA A 266 8.22 -13.76 5.93
N GLY A 267 7.74 -13.52 7.16
CA GLY A 267 8.42 -13.91 8.40
C GLY A 267 9.71 -13.11 8.62
N VAL A 268 9.75 -11.87 8.15
CA VAL A 268 10.85 -10.93 8.36
C VAL A 268 10.49 -10.00 9.51
N PRO A 269 11.34 -9.87 10.55
CA PRO A 269 11.18 -8.83 11.54
C PRO A 269 11.03 -7.45 10.88
N VAL A 270 10.16 -6.61 11.41
CA VAL A 270 9.91 -5.26 10.86
C VAL A 270 10.24 -4.19 11.89
N LEU A 271 10.88 -3.10 11.43
CA LEU A 271 11.14 -1.88 12.19
C LEU A 271 10.54 -0.70 11.44
N VAL A 272 9.61 0.00 12.07
CA VAL A 272 8.83 1.06 11.45
C VAL A 272 8.91 2.37 12.25
N SER A 273 8.61 3.50 11.62
CA SER A 273 8.41 4.75 12.35
C SER A 273 7.11 4.70 13.18
N ASP A 274 7.07 5.42 14.32
CA ASP A 274 5.93 5.49 15.25
C ASP A 274 4.74 6.32 14.73
N LEU A 275 4.57 6.36 13.41
CA LEU A 275 3.39 6.97 12.80
C LEU A 275 2.12 6.12 13.05
N PRO A 276 0.92 6.74 13.12
CA PRO A 276 -0.31 6.02 13.41
C PRO A 276 -0.56 4.79 12.55
N ALA A 277 -0.43 4.90 11.21
CA ALA A 277 -0.71 3.78 10.32
C ALA A 277 0.33 2.63 10.43
N PRO A 278 1.65 2.84 10.41
CA PRO A 278 2.63 1.80 10.72
C PRO A 278 2.42 1.12 12.07
N LEU A 279 2.14 1.90 13.15
CA LEU A 279 1.85 1.35 14.47
C LEU A 279 0.60 0.48 14.48
N GLU A 280 -0.40 0.81 13.68
CA GLU A 280 -1.62 0.03 13.53
C GLU A 280 -1.33 -1.35 12.92
N ILE A 281 -0.47 -1.42 11.90
CA ILE A 281 -0.10 -2.68 11.24
C ILE A 281 0.68 -3.61 12.18
N ILE A 282 1.55 -3.08 13.01
CA ILE A 282 2.33 -3.87 13.97
C ILE A 282 1.64 -4.01 15.34
N ASP A 283 0.34 -3.75 15.44
CA ASP A 283 -0.44 -3.76 16.70
C ASP A 283 0.29 -3.06 17.85
N LYS A 284 0.69 -1.80 17.60
CA LYS A 284 1.37 -0.92 18.56
C LYS A 284 2.62 -1.55 19.20
N GLY A 285 3.39 -2.29 18.42
CA GLY A 285 4.64 -2.93 18.84
C GLY A 285 4.51 -4.38 19.29
N LYS A 286 3.31 -4.96 19.32
CA LYS A 286 3.14 -6.39 19.67
C LYS A 286 3.55 -7.34 18.54
N GLN A 287 3.62 -6.84 17.29
CA GLN A 287 3.91 -7.63 16.10
C GLN A 287 5.13 -7.11 15.31
N GLY A 288 5.89 -6.18 15.86
CA GLY A 288 7.05 -5.58 15.22
C GLY A 288 7.67 -4.50 16.09
N TYR A 289 8.77 -3.94 15.64
CA TYR A 289 9.48 -2.89 16.35
C TYR A 289 9.16 -1.52 15.77
N TYR A 290 9.30 -0.48 16.59
CA TYR A 290 9.15 0.89 16.13
C TYR A 290 10.20 1.81 16.76
N PHE A 291 10.45 2.94 16.10
CA PHE A 291 11.31 4.01 16.57
C PHE A 291 10.61 5.35 16.35
N ARG A 292 11.01 6.39 17.06
CA ARG A 292 10.46 7.74 16.90
C ARG A 292 10.70 8.25 15.48
N HIS A 293 9.63 8.62 14.78
CA HIS A 293 9.72 9.08 13.39
C HIS A 293 10.69 10.26 13.29
N ASN A 294 11.42 10.30 12.17
CA ASN A 294 12.43 11.31 11.88
C ASN A 294 13.59 11.40 12.92
N ASP A 295 13.76 10.41 13.78
CA ASP A 295 14.83 10.35 14.81
C ASP A 295 15.86 9.27 14.44
N VAL A 296 17.04 9.72 13.96
CA VAL A 296 18.13 8.84 13.55
C VAL A 296 18.78 8.15 14.75
N ASP A 297 18.84 8.81 15.92
CA ASP A 297 19.46 8.22 17.11
C ASP A 297 18.61 7.08 17.67
N ASP A 298 17.29 7.26 17.68
CA ASP A 298 16.38 6.21 18.09
C ASP A 298 16.34 5.05 17.07
N LEU A 299 16.41 5.35 15.75
CA LEU A 299 16.58 4.32 14.72
C LEU A 299 17.87 3.51 14.95
N CYS A 300 19.01 4.17 15.23
CA CYS A 300 20.27 3.49 15.57
C CYS A 300 20.14 2.60 16.81
N ARG A 301 19.50 3.11 17.85
CA ARG A 301 19.25 2.39 19.10
C ARG A 301 18.48 1.11 18.83
N MET A 302 17.39 1.21 18.05
CA MET A 302 16.55 0.05 17.73
C MET A 302 17.25 -0.94 16.80
N LEU A 303 18.03 -0.50 15.83
CA LEU A 303 18.83 -1.38 14.98
C LEU A 303 19.84 -2.19 15.82
N ARG A 304 20.58 -1.53 16.72
CA ARG A 304 21.50 -2.23 17.64
C ARG A 304 20.76 -3.25 18.51
N TYR A 305 19.59 -2.87 19.05
CA TYR A 305 18.78 -3.75 19.88
C TYR A 305 18.36 -5.00 19.11
N ILE A 306 17.76 -4.82 17.92
CA ILE A 306 17.25 -5.93 17.10
C ILE A 306 18.38 -6.87 16.67
N ILE A 307 19.53 -6.32 16.24
CA ILE A 307 20.69 -7.13 15.84
C ILE A 307 21.20 -7.96 17.00
N LYS A 308 21.31 -7.35 18.19
CA LYS A 308 21.78 -8.04 19.41
C LYS A 308 20.80 -9.10 19.90
N HIS A 309 19.50 -8.88 19.74
CA HIS A 309 18.42 -9.76 20.21
C HIS A 309 17.67 -10.40 19.04
N TYR A 310 18.40 -10.84 18.01
CA TYR A 310 17.79 -11.27 16.75
C TYR A 310 16.93 -12.52 16.90
N GLU A 311 17.23 -13.41 17.83
CA GLU A 311 16.39 -14.57 18.15
C GLU A 311 15.00 -14.17 18.65
N GLU A 312 14.93 -13.19 19.52
CA GLU A 312 13.63 -12.60 19.98
C GLU A 312 12.88 -11.96 18.81
N ALA A 313 13.61 -11.30 17.89
CA ALA A 313 13.00 -10.70 16.71
C ALA A 313 12.41 -11.75 15.77
N LEU A 314 13.03 -12.90 15.61
CA LEU A 314 12.47 -14.02 14.84
C LEU A 314 11.22 -14.60 15.50
N GLN A 315 11.21 -14.79 16.81
CA GLN A 315 10.04 -15.25 17.55
C GLN A 315 8.87 -14.26 17.41
N LEU A 316 9.15 -12.94 17.42
CA LEU A 316 8.16 -11.91 17.19
C LEU A 316 7.63 -11.97 15.74
N SER A 317 8.50 -12.19 14.75
CA SER A 317 8.09 -12.26 13.34
C SER A 317 7.20 -13.46 13.04
N ASP A 318 7.34 -14.59 13.73
CA ASP A 318 6.45 -15.74 13.61
C ASP A 318 5.03 -15.42 14.10
N LYS A 319 4.91 -14.65 15.20
CA LYS A 319 3.61 -14.15 15.69
C LYS A 319 3.01 -13.13 14.71
N ALA A 320 3.83 -12.22 14.21
CA ALA A 320 3.47 -11.20 13.26
C ALA A 320 2.89 -11.78 11.96
N GLN A 321 3.46 -12.88 11.51
CA GLN A 321 2.98 -13.57 10.31
C GLN A 321 1.57 -14.16 10.48
N THR A 322 1.31 -14.80 11.63
CA THR A 322 -0.04 -15.29 11.93
C THR A 322 -1.03 -14.13 12.02
N PHE A 323 -0.64 -13.05 12.68
CA PHE A 323 -1.45 -11.85 12.82
C PHE A 323 -1.80 -11.23 11.46
N VAL A 324 -0.83 -11.07 10.56
CA VAL A 324 -1.06 -10.47 9.25
C VAL A 324 -1.97 -11.32 8.36
N THR A 325 -1.83 -12.64 8.44
CA THR A 325 -2.66 -13.59 7.68
C THR A 325 -4.13 -13.51 8.10
N VAL A 326 -4.38 -13.35 9.40
CA VAL A 326 -5.76 -13.29 9.93
C VAL A 326 -6.40 -11.91 9.71
N ASN A 327 -5.61 -10.82 9.64
CA ASN A 327 -6.15 -9.46 9.62
C ASN A 327 -6.04 -8.77 8.24
N PHE A 328 -5.05 -9.13 7.41
CA PHE A 328 -4.74 -8.38 6.19
C PHE A 328 -4.63 -9.27 4.95
N ASP A 329 -5.10 -10.52 5.00
CA ASP A 329 -5.17 -11.34 3.78
C ASP A 329 -6.16 -10.75 2.78
N SER A 330 -5.77 -10.67 1.52
CA SER A 330 -6.54 -10.02 0.46
C SER A 330 -7.89 -10.66 0.20
N LYS A 331 -8.05 -11.98 0.46
CA LYS A 331 -9.34 -12.68 0.35
C LYS A 331 -10.31 -12.18 1.41
N LEU A 332 -9.82 -12.06 2.65
CA LEU A 332 -10.60 -11.54 3.77
C LEU A 332 -11.06 -10.10 3.49
N ILE A 333 -10.13 -9.25 3.05
CA ILE A 333 -10.42 -7.86 2.73
C ILE A 333 -11.42 -7.74 1.58
N ALA A 334 -11.25 -8.52 0.51
CA ALA A 334 -12.20 -8.53 -0.59
C ALA A 334 -13.61 -8.97 -0.14
N GLN A 335 -13.70 -9.96 0.78
CA GLN A 335 -14.98 -10.38 1.35
C GLN A 335 -15.62 -9.27 2.21
N GLN A 336 -14.85 -8.49 2.96
CA GLN A 336 -15.38 -7.34 3.70
C GLN A 336 -16.00 -6.31 2.76
N TYR A 337 -15.37 -6.00 1.63
CA TYR A 337 -15.96 -5.13 0.61
C TYR A 337 -17.24 -5.74 -0.01
N ILE A 338 -17.27 -7.03 -0.29
CA ILE A 338 -18.49 -7.70 -0.79
C ILE A 338 -19.63 -7.62 0.24
N ASN A 339 -19.34 -7.81 1.52
CA ASN A 339 -20.32 -7.67 2.58
C ASN A 339 -20.87 -6.24 2.66
N LEU A 340 -19.98 -5.24 2.61
CA LEU A 340 -20.35 -3.84 2.54
C LEU A 340 -21.29 -3.55 1.36
N TYR A 341 -20.96 -4.04 0.17
CA TYR A 341 -21.79 -3.83 -1.04
C TYR A 341 -23.17 -4.45 -0.88
N ASN A 342 -23.25 -5.67 -0.36
CA ASN A 342 -24.51 -6.36 -0.12
C ASN A 342 -25.41 -5.60 0.85
N GLU A 343 -24.88 -5.05 1.94
CA GLU A 343 -25.64 -4.26 2.90
C GLU A 343 -26.32 -3.06 2.23
N TYR A 344 -25.64 -2.40 1.29
CA TYR A 344 -26.20 -1.25 0.59
C TYR A 344 -27.26 -1.64 -0.44
N ILE A 345 -27.08 -2.73 -1.16
CA ILE A 345 -28.06 -3.23 -2.13
C ILE A 345 -29.35 -3.67 -1.39
N TYR A 346 -29.22 -4.40 -0.28
CA TYR A 346 -30.39 -4.87 0.50
C TYR A 346 -31.17 -3.73 1.15
N LYS A 347 -30.50 -2.71 1.69
CA LYS A 347 -31.14 -1.53 2.30
C LYS A 347 -32.02 -0.72 1.33
N THR A 348 -31.77 -0.82 0.02
CA THR A 348 -32.57 -0.11 -1.00
C THR A 348 -33.77 -0.92 -1.49
N HIS A 349 -33.77 -2.23 -1.38
CA HIS A 349 -34.91 -3.06 -1.72
C HIS A 349 -35.97 -3.13 -0.60
N THR A 350 -35.66 -2.60 0.59
CA THR A 350 -36.55 -2.60 1.76
C THR A 350 -37.17 -1.21 2.05
N LYS A 351 -36.88 -0.21 1.24
CA LYS A 351 -37.55 1.11 1.24
C LYS A 351 -38.40 1.29 -0.02
#